data_c71179c446dc48401b9f58d08a217bee
#
_entry.id   c71179c446dc48401b9f58d08a217bee
#
_cell.length_a   1.000
_cell.length_b   1.000
_cell.length_c   1.000
_cell.angle_alpha   90.00
_cell.angle_beta   90.00
_cell.angle_gamma   90.00
#
_symmetry.space_group_name_H-M   'P 1'
#
loop_
_entity.id
_entity.type
_entity.pdbx_description
1 polymer ?
#
loop_
_entity_poly.entity_id
_entity_poly.type
_entity_poly.pdbx_seq_one_letter_code
_entity_poly.pdbx_strand_id
1 'polypeptide(L)'
;MTEDERYELYIAGWLHDCGKVATPPHIVDKGTKLETIFDRIEVIKTRFEVIKRDLEIKHLKEKISTLEQGEQTALSSNERLEISLETLEDEKAFIETANIGGEFMNAEDQARIKNISEKYIWNNNGNEEPFLTEIEVNNLCIPKGTLLPDEREIINDHIRITIDMLERLPYPKHLKNVPEFAGGHHEKLDGTGYPKGLKDEEMSVQAKMMAIADIYEALTAADRPYKDGKKLSQAMRIMGFMKNDYEIDKDLFEIFVKEGVYKKYAKKYIEKNQIDSVDETQVLK
;
A
#
# COMPACT_ATOMS: atom_id res chain seq x y z
N MET A 1 2.02 3.08 -36.13
CA MET A 1 0.66 2.98 -35.56
C MET A 1 -0.27 3.83 -36.38
N THR A 2 -1.32 3.26 -36.94
CA THR A 2 -2.38 3.95 -37.69
C THR A 2 -3.30 4.76 -36.78
N GLU A 3 -4.21 5.57 -37.34
CA GLU A 3 -5.20 6.29 -36.52
C GLU A 3 -6.15 5.33 -35.82
N ASP A 4 -6.58 4.25 -36.52
CA ASP A 4 -7.45 3.22 -35.93
C ASP A 4 -6.77 2.51 -34.76
N GLU A 5 -5.50 2.11 -34.91
CA GLU A 5 -4.73 1.48 -33.81
C GLU A 5 -4.54 2.43 -32.62
N ARG A 6 -4.37 3.73 -32.83
CA ARG A 6 -4.31 4.73 -31.77
C ARG A 6 -5.64 4.88 -31.04
N TYR A 7 -6.73 4.85 -31.79
CA TYR A 7 -8.05 4.94 -31.22
C TYR A 7 -8.40 3.68 -30.42
N GLU A 8 -8.04 2.49 -30.94
CA GLU A 8 -8.21 1.22 -30.23
C GLU A 8 -7.44 1.22 -28.89
N LEU A 9 -6.16 1.65 -28.90
CA LEU A 9 -5.36 1.78 -27.69
C LEU A 9 -5.94 2.83 -26.71
N TYR A 10 -6.45 3.94 -27.22
CA TYR A 10 -7.11 4.96 -26.40
C TYR A 10 -8.34 4.41 -25.68
N ILE A 11 -9.18 3.64 -26.37
CA ILE A 11 -10.35 2.99 -25.78
C ILE A 11 -9.91 1.94 -24.73
N ALA A 12 -8.90 1.13 -25.06
CA ALA A 12 -8.34 0.18 -24.09
C ALA A 12 -7.82 0.88 -22.83
N GLY A 13 -7.14 2.02 -22.97
CA GLY A 13 -6.68 2.83 -21.85
C GLY A 13 -7.81 3.35 -20.95
N TRP A 14 -8.98 3.67 -21.51
CA TRP A 14 -10.13 4.05 -20.70
C TRP A 14 -10.80 2.88 -19.96
N LEU A 15 -10.68 1.67 -20.51
CA LEU A 15 -11.39 0.50 -20.04
C LEU A 15 -10.52 -0.49 -19.25
N HIS A 16 -9.19 -0.27 -19.19
CA HIS A 16 -8.23 -1.26 -18.64
C HIS A 16 -8.56 -1.71 -17.22
N ASP A 17 -9.12 -0.83 -16.43
CA ASP A 17 -9.45 -1.02 -15.03
C ASP A 17 -10.96 -1.17 -14.74
N CYS A 18 -11.80 -1.36 -15.77
CA CYS A 18 -13.25 -1.43 -15.57
C CYS A 18 -13.68 -2.58 -14.63
N GLY A 19 -12.88 -3.64 -14.49
CA GLY A 19 -13.11 -4.74 -13.58
C GLY A 19 -13.01 -4.36 -12.09
N LYS A 20 -12.35 -3.24 -11.77
CA LYS A 20 -12.31 -2.72 -10.38
C LYS A 20 -13.69 -2.40 -9.80
N VAL A 21 -14.71 -2.23 -10.65
CA VAL A 21 -16.10 -2.05 -10.19
C VAL A 21 -16.61 -3.26 -9.39
N ALA A 22 -16.06 -4.44 -9.60
CA ALA A 22 -16.41 -5.65 -8.86
C ALA A 22 -15.56 -5.88 -7.60
N THR A 23 -14.50 -5.10 -7.41
CA THR A 23 -13.64 -5.19 -6.22
C THR A 23 -14.27 -4.41 -5.07
N PRO A 24 -14.33 -4.99 -3.84
CA PRO A 24 -14.90 -4.28 -2.70
C PRO A 24 -14.17 -2.94 -2.44
N PRO A 25 -14.90 -1.83 -2.22
CA PRO A 25 -14.30 -0.51 -2.02
C PRO A 25 -13.25 -0.47 -0.90
N HIS A 26 -13.48 -1.16 0.21
CA HIS A 26 -12.55 -1.21 1.34
C HIS A 26 -11.23 -1.93 1.03
N ILE A 27 -11.11 -2.61 -0.12
CA ILE A 27 -9.86 -3.20 -0.60
C ILE A 27 -9.21 -2.26 -1.62
N VAL A 28 -10.00 -1.71 -2.56
CA VAL A 28 -9.47 -0.78 -3.59
C VAL A 28 -8.88 0.47 -2.94
N ASP A 29 -9.60 1.03 -1.96
CA ASP A 29 -9.27 2.32 -1.32
C ASP A 29 -8.45 2.16 -0.03
N LYS A 30 -8.01 0.93 0.32
CA LYS A 30 -7.31 0.64 1.57
C LYS A 30 -5.99 1.42 1.68
N GLY A 31 -6.01 2.54 2.42
CA GLY A 31 -4.88 3.44 2.60
C GLY A 31 -3.93 3.02 3.72
N THR A 32 -4.44 2.40 4.78
CA THR A 32 -3.67 1.94 5.94
C THR A 32 -3.85 0.44 6.19
N LYS A 33 -2.94 -0.17 6.95
CA LYS A 33 -2.98 -1.62 7.20
C LYS A 33 -4.22 -2.07 7.98
N LEU A 34 -4.70 -1.24 8.91
CA LEU A 34 -5.85 -1.54 9.77
C LEU A 34 -7.18 -1.05 9.19
N GLU A 35 -7.15 -0.38 8.04
CA GLU A 35 -8.35 0.14 7.40
C GLU A 35 -9.23 -0.99 6.86
N THR A 36 -10.54 -0.83 7.08
CA THR A 36 -11.61 -1.64 6.50
C THR A 36 -12.72 -0.69 6.05
N ILE A 37 -13.86 -0.62 6.75
CA ILE A 37 -14.87 0.43 6.60
C ILE A 37 -14.40 1.73 7.26
N PHE A 38 -13.58 1.61 8.31
CA PHE A 38 -12.89 2.71 8.99
C PHE A 38 -11.52 2.21 9.44
N ASP A 39 -10.59 3.14 9.72
CA ASP A 39 -9.28 2.77 10.24
C ASP A 39 -9.36 2.39 11.72
N ARG A 40 -9.11 1.11 12.02
CA ARG A 40 -9.16 0.56 13.38
C ARG A 40 -8.06 1.09 14.30
N ILE A 41 -7.11 1.87 13.79
CA ILE A 41 -6.09 2.51 14.63
C ILE A 41 -6.71 3.37 15.73
N GLU A 42 -7.87 4.00 15.49
CA GLU A 42 -8.56 4.83 16.47
C GLU A 42 -9.08 3.98 17.66
N VAL A 43 -9.48 2.74 17.40
CA VAL A 43 -9.86 1.79 18.47
C VAL A 43 -8.64 1.40 19.27
N ILE A 44 -7.51 1.12 18.63
CA ILE A 44 -6.25 0.75 19.30
C ILE A 44 -5.73 1.93 20.15
N LYS A 45 -5.78 3.15 19.64
CA LYS A 45 -5.47 4.37 20.43
C LYS A 45 -6.32 4.47 21.68
N THR A 46 -7.62 4.17 21.55
CA THR A 46 -8.53 4.15 22.71
C THR A 46 -8.13 3.09 23.72
N ARG A 47 -7.74 1.87 23.26
CA ARG A 47 -7.23 0.82 24.17
C ARG A 47 -5.96 1.27 24.90
N PHE A 48 -5.02 1.97 24.23
CA PHE A 48 -3.85 2.55 24.87
C PHE A 48 -4.23 3.53 25.99
N GLU A 49 -5.25 4.39 25.76
CA GLU A 49 -5.75 5.30 26.79
C GLU A 49 -6.39 4.56 27.98
N VAL A 50 -7.05 3.42 27.75
CA VAL A 50 -7.58 2.56 28.83
C VAL A 50 -6.42 1.97 29.65
N ILE A 51 -5.41 1.37 28.99
CA ILE A 51 -4.23 0.81 29.66
C ILE A 51 -3.51 1.88 30.48
N LYS A 52 -3.35 3.08 29.93
CA LYS A 52 -2.76 4.23 30.65
C LYS A 52 -3.48 4.49 31.98
N ARG A 53 -4.80 4.59 31.93
CA ARG A 53 -5.62 4.82 33.13
C ARG A 53 -5.59 3.65 34.09
N ASP A 54 -5.53 2.42 33.63
CA ASP A 54 -5.40 1.25 34.45
C ASP A 54 -4.06 1.24 35.21
N LEU A 55 -2.96 1.66 34.59
CA LEU A 55 -1.65 1.83 35.22
C LEU A 55 -1.69 2.92 36.30
N GLU A 56 -2.29 4.07 35.99
CA GLU A 56 -2.46 5.16 36.95
C GLU A 56 -3.32 4.74 38.13
N ILE A 57 -4.45 4.06 37.89
CA ILE A 57 -5.36 3.56 38.95
C ILE A 57 -4.64 2.51 39.83
N LYS A 58 -3.90 1.59 39.21
CA LYS A 58 -3.11 0.60 39.95
C LYS A 58 -2.09 1.27 40.87
N HIS A 59 -1.35 2.23 40.31
CA HIS A 59 -0.38 3.01 41.10
C HIS A 59 -1.03 3.75 42.29
N LEU A 60 -2.17 4.40 42.07
CA LEU A 60 -2.91 5.10 43.12
C LEU A 60 -3.41 4.15 44.22
N LYS A 61 -3.92 2.97 43.84
CA LYS A 61 -4.36 1.93 44.78
C LYS A 61 -3.18 1.41 45.62
N GLU A 62 -2.04 1.14 45.02
CA GLU A 62 -0.81 0.75 45.70
C GLU A 62 -0.35 1.82 46.71
N LYS A 63 -0.37 3.09 46.28
CA LYS A 63 -0.01 4.23 47.12
C LYS A 63 -0.96 4.38 48.32
N ILE A 64 -2.27 4.23 48.12
CA ILE A 64 -3.25 4.27 49.21
C ILE A 64 -2.99 3.15 50.21
N SER A 65 -2.81 1.92 49.74
CA SER A 65 -2.53 0.77 50.61
C SER A 65 -1.26 0.95 51.44
N THR A 66 -0.19 1.51 50.85
CA THR A 66 1.07 1.79 51.54
C THR A 66 0.86 2.83 52.65
N LEU A 67 0.09 3.90 52.38
CA LEU A 67 -0.23 4.93 53.37
C LEU A 67 -1.10 4.39 54.51
N GLU A 68 -2.07 3.54 54.24
CA GLU A 68 -2.91 2.89 55.24
C GLU A 68 -2.11 1.99 56.19
N GLN A 69 -1.01 1.40 55.71
CA GLN A 69 -0.09 0.59 56.48
C GLN A 69 0.94 1.40 57.28
N GLY A 70 0.87 2.75 57.19
CA GLY A 70 1.77 3.64 57.89
C GLY A 70 3.21 3.70 57.32
N GLU A 71 3.41 3.17 56.10
CA GLU A 71 4.69 3.19 55.41
C GLU A 71 4.85 4.49 54.59
N GLN A 72 6.08 5.01 54.49
CA GLN A 72 6.36 6.12 53.56
C GLN A 72 6.38 5.64 52.14
N THR A 73 5.62 6.32 51.28
CA THR A 73 5.61 6.02 49.81
C THR A 73 7.01 6.21 49.25
N ALA A 74 7.58 5.16 48.69
CA ALA A 74 8.90 5.24 48.08
C ALA A 74 8.85 6.13 46.82
N LEU A 75 9.78 7.08 46.69
CA LEU A 75 10.00 7.91 45.51
C LEU A 75 10.12 7.05 44.23
N SER A 76 10.71 5.85 44.36
CA SER A 76 10.84 4.85 43.27
C SER A 76 9.52 4.34 42.68
N SER A 77 8.38 4.54 43.37
CA SER A 77 7.06 4.13 42.83
C SER A 77 6.56 5.08 41.75
N ASN A 78 6.75 6.40 41.93
CA ASN A 78 6.39 7.40 40.92
C ASN A 78 7.28 7.27 39.67
N GLU A 79 8.60 7.06 39.85
CA GLU A 79 9.54 6.84 38.73
C GLU A 79 9.16 5.62 37.90
N ARG A 80 8.71 4.52 38.51
CA ARG A 80 8.24 3.33 37.80
C ARG A 80 6.99 3.61 36.96
N LEU A 81 6.04 4.41 37.48
CA LEU A 81 4.88 4.81 36.71
C LEU A 81 5.29 5.65 35.49
N GLU A 82 6.16 6.65 35.68
CA GLU A 82 6.65 7.52 34.61
C GLU A 82 7.30 6.69 33.48
N ILE A 83 8.21 5.78 33.81
CA ILE A 83 8.85 4.87 32.86
C ILE A 83 7.81 4.01 32.11
N SER A 84 6.78 3.51 32.84
CA SER A 84 5.73 2.71 32.19
C SER A 84 4.87 3.53 31.21
N LEU A 85 4.57 4.79 31.57
CA LEU A 85 3.81 5.70 30.72
C LEU A 85 4.62 6.14 29.48
N GLU A 86 5.91 6.43 29.65
CA GLU A 86 6.80 6.74 28.52
C GLU A 86 6.92 5.56 27.54
N THR A 87 7.05 4.35 28.07
CA THR A 87 7.09 3.13 27.24
C THR A 87 5.77 2.94 26.48
N LEU A 88 4.63 3.18 27.13
CA LEU A 88 3.31 3.06 26.52
C LEU A 88 3.11 4.05 25.37
N GLU A 89 3.56 5.31 25.55
CA GLU A 89 3.46 6.33 24.51
C GLU A 89 4.39 6.01 23.31
N ASP A 90 5.61 5.50 23.57
CA ASP A 90 6.52 5.05 22.51
C ASP A 90 5.95 3.87 21.71
N GLU A 91 5.33 2.90 22.40
CA GLU A 91 4.66 1.76 21.73
C GLU A 91 3.43 2.20 20.94
N LYS A 92 2.65 3.16 21.44
CA LYS A 92 1.52 3.77 20.73
C LYS A 92 1.98 4.45 19.43
N ALA A 93 2.98 5.32 19.51
CA ALA A 93 3.55 6.01 18.36
C ALA A 93 4.13 5.02 17.33
N PHE A 94 4.74 3.94 17.79
CA PHE A 94 5.22 2.87 16.93
C PHE A 94 4.08 2.16 16.19
N ILE A 95 2.99 1.79 16.85
CA ILE A 95 1.82 1.15 16.22
C ILE A 95 1.16 2.09 15.21
N GLU A 96 1.03 3.38 15.53
CA GLU A 96 0.52 4.40 14.60
C GLU A 96 1.38 4.46 13.32
N THR A 97 2.69 4.46 13.47
CA THR A 97 3.64 4.45 12.35
C THR A 97 3.55 3.14 11.55
N ALA A 98 3.47 2.00 12.24
CA ALA A 98 3.36 0.69 11.62
C ALA A 98 2.07 0.52 10.81
N ASN A 99 0.98 1.22 11.17
CA ASN A 99 -0.28 1.22 10.43
C ASN A 99 -0.17 1.90 9.05
N ILE A 100 0.73 2.87 8.92
CA ILE A 100 0.99 3.52 7.63
C ILE A 100 1.77 2.55 6.76
N GLY A 101 1.15 1.99 5.75
CA GLY A 101 1.80 1.03 4.85
C GLY A 101 3.08 1.59 4.24
N GLY A 102 4.21 0.94 4.50
CA GLY A 102 5.53 1.31 4.02
C GLY A 102 6.04 0.44 2.87
N GLU A 103 7.23 0.78 2.34
CA GLU A 103 7.88 -0.03 1.31
C GLU A 103 8.44 -1.35 1.88
N PHE A 104 8.80 -1.36 3.16
CA PHE A 104 9.31 -2.56 3.82
C PHE A 104 9.18 -2.45 5.34
N MET A 105 8.68 -3.51 5.98
CA MET A 105 8.68 -3.72 7.43
C MET A 105 9.66 -4.86 7.75
N ASN A 106 10.65 -4.61 8.58
CA ASN A 106 11.64 -5.61 8.96
C ASN A 106 11.09 -6.62 10.00
N ALA A 107 11.82 -7.69 10.23
CA ALA A 107 11.41 -8.75 11.17
C ALA A 107 11.40 -8.27 12.64
N GLU A 108 12.22 -7.28 13.00
CA GLU A 108 12.28 -6.72 14.34
C GLU A 108 11.01 -5.93 14.64
N ASP A 109 10.53 -5.12 13.70
CA ASP A 109 9.28 -4.38 13.83
C ASP A 109 8.07 -5.33 13.95
N GLN A 110 8.05 -6.42 13.17
CA GLN A 110 7.00 -7.44 13.28
C GLN A 110 7.04 -8.14 14.67
N ALA A 111 8.24 -8.45 15.18
CA ALA A 111 8.39 -9.03 16.51
C ALA A 111 7.95 -8.02 17.59
N ARG A 112 8.24 -6.72 17.42
CA ARG A 112 7.79 -5.67 18.35
C ARG A 112 6.27 -5.57 18.41
N ILE A 113 5.56 -5.65 17.28
CA ILE A 113 4.09 -5.69 17.24
C ILE A 113 3.54 -6.86 18.05
N LYS A 114 4.10 -8.06 17.84
CA LYS A 114 3.69 -9.28 18.57
C LYS A 114 3.94 -9.13 20.07
N ASN A 115 5.10 -8.62 20.45
CA ASN A 115 5.43 -8.39 21.86
C ASN A 115 4.46 -7.39 22.52
N ILE A 116 4.09 -6.31 21.82
CA ILE A 116 3.10 -5.34 22.33
C ILE A 116 1.73 -6.03 22.51
N SER A 117 1.32 -6.87 21.57
CA SER A 117 0.07 -7.64 21.65
C SER A 117 0.01 -8.56 22.86
N GLU A 118 1.13 -9.20 23.22
CA GLU A 118 1.22 -10.13 24.35
C GLU A 118 1.44 -9.43 25.69
N LYS A 119 2.09 -8.25 25.68
CA LYS A 119 2.47 -7.50 26.87
C LYS A 119 1.26 -6.92 27.61
N TYR A 120 0.26 -6.47 26.89
CA TYR A 120 -0.89 -5.79 27.44
C TYR A 120 -2.15 -6.65 27.31
N ILE A 121 -2.90 -6.71 28.42
CA ILE A 121 -4.25 -7.26 28.48
C ILE A 121 -5.15 -6.10 28.88
N TRP A 122 -6.25 -5.92 28.20
CA TRP A 122 -7.20 -4.88 28.54
C TRP A 122 -8.52 -5.47 29.02
N ASN A 123 -9.18 -4.79 29.95
CA ASN A 123 -10.44 -5.23 30.50
C ASN A 123 -11.60 -4.62 29.70
N ASN A 124 -12.32 -5.48 29.00
CA ASN A 124 -13.54 -5.11 28.27
C ASN A 124 -14.76 -5.62 29.01
N ASN A 125 -15.43 -4.75 29.77
CA ASN A 125 -16.64 -5.08 30.55
C ASN A 125 -16.46 -6.30 31.50
N GLY A 126 -15.30 -6.43 32.12
CA GLY A 126 -15.00 -7.54 33.03
C GLY A 126 -14.36 -8.75 32.36
N ASN A 127 -14.20 -8.75 31.06
CA ASN A 127 -13.47 -9.80 30.33
C ASN A 127 -12.04 -9.30 30.02
N GLU A 128 -11.06 -10.13 30.32
CA GLU A 128 -9.68 -9.90 29.88
C GLU A 128 -9.55 -10.32 28.42
N GLU A 129 -9.17 -9.37 27.60
CA GLU A 129 -8.96 -9.56 26.16
C GLU A 129 -7.52 -9.20 25.75
N PRO A 130 -6.95 -9.84 24.70
CA PRO A 130 -5.67 -9.43 24.15
C PRO A 130 -5.74 -7.98 23.71
N PHE A 131 -4.64 -7.25 23.87
CA PHE A 131 -4.55 -5.86 23.49
C PHE A 131 -4.77 -5.63 21.98
N LEU A 132 -4.17 -6.47 21.15
CA LEU A 132 -4.43 -6.55 19.72
C LEU A 132 -5.08 -7.90 19.40
N THR A 133 -6.10 -7.90 18.58
CA THR A 133 -6.66 -9.13 18.02
C THR A 133 -5.69 -9.76 17.02
N GLU A 134 -5.82 -11.07 16.77
CA GLU A 134 -5.00 -11.78 15.78
C GLU A 134 -5.10 -11.13 14.38
N ILE A 135 -6.28 -10.65 14.00
CA ILE A 135 -6.51 -9.95 12.74
C ILE A 135 -5.72 -8.64 12.71
N GLU A 136 -5.70 -7.88 13.79
CA GLU A 136 -4.95 -6.61 13.88
C GLU A 136 -3.44 -6.86 13.82
N VAL A 137 -2.94 -7.88 14.51
CA VAL A 137 -1.53 -8.29 14.43
C VAL A 137 -1.14 -8.68 13.01
N ASN A 138 -1.95 -9.50 12.34
CA ASN A 138 -1.69 -9.94 10.97
C ASN A 138 -1.66 -8.75 10.00
N ASN A 139 -2.60 -7.82 10.13
CA ASN A 139 -2.62 -6.60 9.31
C ASN A 139 -1.39 -5.71 9.58
N LEU A 140 -1.07 -5.42 10.84
CA LEU A 140 0.08 -4.59 11.20
C LEU A 140 1.40 -5.19 10.73
N CYS A 141 1.53 -6.53 10.74
CA CYS A 141 2.72 -7.26 10.32
C CYS A 141 2.87 -7.41 8.79
N ILE A 142 2.00 -6.80 7.97
CA ILE A 142 2.17 -6.82 6.51
C ILE A 142 3.56 -6.26 6.15
N PRO A 143 4.41 -7.03 5.42
CA PRO A 143 5.78 -6.62 5.18
C PRO A 143 5.90 -5.49 4.15
N LYS A 144 4.95 -5.36 3.21
CA LYS A 144 4.97 -4.35 2.14
C LYS A 144 3.55 -3.92 1.76
N GLY A 145 3.32 -2.60 1.79
CA GLY A 145 2.02 -2.01 1.47
C GLY A 145 1.00 -2.18 2.59
N THR A 146 -0.27 -2.20 2.22
CA THR A 146 -1.42 -2.19 3.16
C THR A 146 -2.30 -3.43 3.06
N LEU A 147 -2.16 -4.23 1.99
CA LEU A 147 -3.03 -5.36 1.68
C LEU A 147 -2.48 -6.68 2.22
N LEU A 148 -3.34 -7.48 2.84
CA LEU A 148 -3.09 -8.88 3.12
C LEU A 148 -2.97 -9.68 1.80
N PRO A 149 -2.34 -10.88 1.81
CA PRO A 149 -2.24 -11.72 0.62
C PRO A 149 -3.59 -11.99 -0.05
N ASP A 150 -4.62 -12.34 0.72
CA ASP A 150 -5.96 -12.62 0.19
C ASP A 150 -6.61 -11.35 -0.41
N GLU A 151 -6.43 -10.19 0.24
CA GLU A 151 -6.91 -8.91 -0.29
C GLU A 151 -6.19 -8.54 -1.61
N ARG A 152 -4.91 -8.89 -1.72
CA ARG A 152 -4.12 -8.70 -2.95
C ARG A 152 -4.61 -9.60 -4.07
N GLU A 153 -4.98 -10.83 -3.78
CA GLU A 153 -5.60 -11.72 -4.78
C GLU A 153 -6.92 -11.15 -5.29
N ILE A 154 -7.77 -10.64 -4.38
CA ILE A 154 -9.05 -10.02 -4.73
C ILE A 154 -8.83 -8.80 -5.64
N ILE A 155 -7.87 -7.93 -5.32
CA ILE A 155 -7.62 -6.75 -6.18
C ILE A 155 -7.00 -7.15 -7.52
N ASN A 156 -6.11 -8.14 -7.56
CA ASN A 156 -5.50 -8.62 -8.79
C ASN A 156 -6.52 -9.27 -9.75
N ASP A 157 -7.60 -9.86 -9.21
CA ASP A 157 -8.66 -10.47 -10.00
C ASP A 157 -9.45 -9.48 -10.87
N HIS A 158 -9.32 -8.15 -10.60
CA HIS A 158 -9.98 -7.14 -11.44
C HIS A 158 -9.58 -7.26 -12.92
N ILE A 159 -8.36 -7.74 -13.23
CA ILE A 159 -7.91 -7.90 -14.62
C ILE A 159 -8.68 -9.00 -15.31
N ARG A 160 -8.88 -10.15 -14.64
CA ARG A 160 -9.71 -11.23 -15.18
C ARG A 160 -11.14 -10.74 -15.43
N ILE A 161 -11.69 -10.00 -14.47
CA ILE A 161 -13.02 -9.41 -14.59
C ILE A 161 -13.07 -8.40 -15.74
N THR A 162 -12.04 -7.55 -15.90
CA THR A 162 -11.92 -6.62 -17.04
C THR A 162 -11.98 -7.38 -18.35
N ILE A 163 -11.19 -8.43 -18.53
CA ILE A 163 -11.19 -9.26 -19.73
C ILE A 163 -12.57 -9.86 -19.97
N ASP A 164 -13.15 -10.51 -18.96
CA ASP A 164 -14.48 -11.14 -19.03
C ASP A 164 -15.59 -10.14 -19.43
N MET A 165 -15.52 -8.92 -18.91
CA MET A 165 -16.45 -7.85 -19.27
C MET A 165 -16.27 -7.38 -20.70
N LEU A 166 -15.03 -7.13 -21.10
CA LEU A 166 -14.71 -6.59 -22.41
C LEU A 166 -14.94 -7.60 -23.52
N GLU A 167 -14.59 -8.88 -23.34
CA GLU A 167 -14.81 -9.94 -24.36
C GLU A 167 -16.29 -10.15 -24.71
N ARG A 168 -17.22 -9.77 -23.83
CA ARG A 168 -18.68 -9.86 -24.08
C ARG A 168 -19.24 -8.71 -24.90
N LEU A 169 -18.47 -7.66 -25.14
CA LEU A 169 -18.94 -6.49 -25.90
C LEU A 169 -18.85 -6.74 -27.41
N PRO A 170 -19.87 -6.31 -28.19
CA PRO A 170 -19.88 -6.47 -29.62
C PRO A 170 -19.01 -5.41 -30.30
N TYR A 171 -17.70 -5.58 -30.31
CA TYR A 171 -16.78 -4.62 -30.90
C TYR A 171 -16.86 -4.58 -32.45
N PRO A 172 -16.79 -3.38 -33.02
CA PRO A 172 -16.51 -3.24 -34.44
C PRO A 172 -15.09 -3.76 -34.76
N LYS A 173 -14.83 -4.07 -36.03
CA LYS A 173 -13.57 -4.71 -36.45
C LYS A 173 -12.28 -3.97 -36.01
N HIS A 174 -12.33 -2.65 -35.93
CA HIS A 174 -11.19 -1.80 -35.55
C HIS A 174 -11.00 -1.63 -34.05
N LEU A 175 -11.83 -2.28 -33.21
CA LEU A 175 -11.72 -2.25 -31.73
C LEU A 175 -11.64 -3.66 -31.12
N LYS A 176 -11.45 -4.70 -31.93
CA LYS A 176 -11.51 -6.09 -31.46
C LYS A 176 -10.36 -6.48 -30.52
N ASN A 177 -9.24 -5.75 -30.53
CA ASN A 177 -8.09 -6.02 -29.67
C ASN A 177 -8.15 -5.28 -28.33
N VAL A 178 -9.18 -4.45 -28.07
CA VAL A 178 -9.36 -3.74 -26.80
C VAL A 178 -9.25 -4.66 -25.59
N PRO A 179 -9.89 -5.85 -25.55
CA PRO A 179 -9.76 -6.76 -24.40
C PRO A 179 -8.32 -7.24 -24.17
N GLU A 180 -7.57 -7.52 -25.24
CA GLU A 180 -6.18 -7.97 -25.16
C GLU A 180 -5.28 -6.83 -24.65
N PHE A 181 -5.39 -5.63 -25.22
CA PHE A 181 -4.62 -4.47 -24.77
C PHE A 181 -4.91 -4.12 -23.31
N ALA A 182 -6.19 -4.06 -22.95
CA ALA A 182 -6.62 -3.76 -21.58
C ALA A 182 -6.23 -4.87 -20.59
N GLY A 183 -6.31 -6.13 -20.98
CA GLY A 183 -6.01 -7.27 -20.12
C GLY A 183 -4.52 -7.56 -19.94
N GLY A 184 -3.65 -6.98 -20.79
CA GLY A 184 -2.22 -7.27 -20.77
C GLY A 184 -1.34 -6.32 -19.96
N HIS A 185 -1.89 -5.26 -19.38
CA HIS A 185 -1.06 -4.22 -18.75
C HIS A 185 -0.41 -4.63 -17.40
N HIS A 186 -0.85 -5.73 -16.77
CA HIS A 186 -0.21 -6.33 -15.60
C HIS A 186 0.63 -7.57 -15.91
N GLU A 187 0.75 -7.93 -17.18
CA GLU A 187 1.70 -8.95 -17.59
C GLU A 187 3.13 -8.39 -17.51
N LYS A 188 4.09 -9.30 -17.30
CA LYS A 188 5.52 -8.98 -17.26
C LYS A 188 6.24 -9.79 -18.33
N LEU A 189 7.29 -9.22 -18.91
CA LEU A 189 8.01 -9.87 -20.02
C LEU A 189 8.64 -11.21 -19.64
N ASP A 190 8.92 -11.44 -18.36
CA ASP A 190 9.45 -12.68 -17.81
C ASP A 190 8.40 -13.78 -17.59
N GLY A 191 7.11 -13.47 -17.77
CA GLY A 191 5.98 -14.38 -17.55
C GLY A 191 5.55 -14.49 -16.09
N THR A 192 6.08 -13.66 -15.18
CA THR A 192 5.63 -13.63 -13.77
C THR A 192 4.47 -12.67 -13.52
N GLY A 193 3.97 -12.01 -14.58
CA GLY A 193 2.79 -11.17 -14.55
C GLY A 193 1.48 -11.94 -14.44
N TYR A 194 0.38 -11.24 -14.50
CA TYR A 194 -0.96 -11.82 -14.41
C TYR A 194 -1.93 -11.09 -15.34
N PRO A 195 -3.08 -11.70 -15.75
CA PRO A 195 -3.65 -12.95 -15.23
C PRO A 195 -3.20 -14.21 -15.98
N LYS A 196 -2.53 -14.09 -17.14
CA LYS A 196 -2.23 -15.23 -18.02
C LYS A 196 -0.76 -15.68 -17.91
N GLY A 197 0.12 -14.88 -17.32
CA GLY A 197 1.56 -15.14 -17.26
C GLY A 197 2.21 -15.11 -18.64
N LEU A 198 1.81 -14.15 -19.50
CA LEU A 198 2.33 -14.01 -20.86
C LEU A 198 3.80 -13.59 -20.84
N LYS A 199 4.58 -14.14 -21.76
CA LYS A 199 5.96 -13.73 -21.99
C LYS A 199 6.04 -12.65 -23.07
N ASP A 200 7.21 -12.03 -23.19
CA ASP A 200 7.50 -10.94 -24.11
C ASP A 200 6.93 -11.18 -25.54
N GLU A 201 7.17 -12.35 -26.08
CA GLU A 201 6.78 -12.74 -27.46
C GLU A 201 5.26 -12.88 -27.62
N GLU A 202 4.53 -13.07 -26.51
CA GLU A 202 3.09 -13.29 -26.48
C GLU A 202 2.29 -12.01 -26.23
N MET A 203 2.99 -10.90 -25.90
CA MET A 203 2.38 -9.61 -25.59
C MET A 203 2.42 -8.69 -26.82
N SER A 204 1.31 -8.02 -27.11
CA SER A 204 1.31 -6.95 -28.10
C SER A 204 2.11 -5.73 -27.64
N VAL A 205 2.62 -4.97 -28.61
CA VAL A 205 3.29 -3.69 -28.34
C VAL A 205 2.37 -2.73 -27.57
N GLN A 206 1.08 -2.77 -27.86
CA GLN A 206 0.07 -1.92 -27.23
C GLN A 206 -0.12 -2.27 -25.75
N ALA A 207 -0.19 -3.56 -25.39
CA ALA A 207 -0.26 -4.01 -24.01
C ALA A 207 0.99 -3.59 -23.21
N LYS A 208 2.19 -3.74 -23.82
CA LYS A 208 3.46 -3.28 -23.23
C LYS A 208 3.50 -1.75 -23.03
N MET A 209 2.97 -0.98 -23.99
CA MET A 209 2.83 0.49 -23.85
C MET A 209 1.91 0.86 -22.71
N MET A 210 0.80 0.15 -22.54
CA MET A 210 -0.14 0.37 -21.44
C MET A 210 0.50 0.05 -20.09
N ALA A 211 1.25 -1.05 -19.98
CA ALA A 211 1.99 -1.39 -18.76
C ALA A 211 2.93 -0.27 -18.32
N ILE A 212 3.71 0.32 -19.25
CA ILE A 212 4.60 1.44 -18.95
C ILE A 212 3.80 2.67 -18.48
N ALA A 213 2.69 2.97 -19.14
CA ALA A 213 1.87 4.13 -18.82
C ALA A 213 1.19 3.99 -17.45
N ASP A 214 0.62 2.82 -17.15
CA ASP A 214 -0.05 2.51 -15.88
C ASP A 214 0.95 2.54 -14.72
N ILE A 215 2.10 1.88 -14.84
CA ILE A 215 3.15 1.91 -13.83
C ILE A 215 3.62 3.34 -13.53
N TYR A 216 3.83 4.15 -14.58
CA TYR A 216 4.27 5.53 -14.42
C TYR A 216 3.21 6.37 -13.71
N GLU A 217 1.96 6.22 -14.08
CA GLU A 217 0.82 6.87 -13.43
C GLU A 217 0.74 6.45 -11.96
N ALA A 218 0.72 5.14 -11.67
CA ALA A 218 0.62 4.61 -10.31
C ALA A 218 1.78 5.04 -9.38
N LEU A 219 2.97 5.29 -9.92
CA LEU A 219 4.11 5.80 -9.16
C LEU A 219 4.02 7.29 -8.87
N THR A 220 3.38 8.05 -9.74
CA THR A 220 3.34 9.53 -9.68
C THR A 220 2.01 10.09 -9.21
N ALA A 221 0.94 9.30 -9.17
CA ALA A 221 -0.37 9.70 -8.69
C ALA A 221 -0.32 10.18 -7.22
N ALA A 222 -0.93 11.33 -6.95
CA ALA A 222 -1.02 11.97 -5.64
C ALA A 222 -2.45 11.94 -5.05
N ASP A 223 -3.36 11.24 -5.71
CA ASP A 223 -4.78 11.17 -5.37
C ASP A 223 -5.12 10.20 -4.24
N ARG A 224 -4.13 9.44 -3.76
CA ARG A 224 -4.31 8.52 -2.63
C ARG A 224 -4.18 9.29 -1.31
N PRO A 225 -5.22 9.28 -0.44
CA PRO A 225 -5.28 10.14 0.75
C PRO A 225 -4.16 9.90 1.78
N TYR A 226 -3.39 8.82 1.65
CA TYR A 226 -2.37 8.41 2.62
C TYR A 226 -0.97 8.18 2.01
N LYS A 227 -0.78 8.51 0.73
CA LYS A 227 0.51 8.33 0.07
C LYS A 227 0.76 9.45 -0.93
N ASP A 228 1.74 10.28 -0.62
CA ASP A 228 2.26 11.25 -1.57
C ASP A 228 2.78 10.53 -2.82
N GLY A 229 2.45 11.07 -3.99
CA GLY A 229 3.03 10.61 -5.24
C GLY A 229 4.57 10.73 -5.19
N LYS A 230 5.27 9.78 -5.78
CA LYS A 230 6.73 9.81 -5.80
C LYS A 230 7.24 11.02 -6.61
N LYS A 231 8.42 11.51 -6.25
CA LYS A 231 9.13 12.46 -7.10
C LYS A 231 9.43 11.85 -8.46
N LEU A 232 9.47 12.69 -9.48
CA LEU A 232 9.68 12.26 -10.85
C LEU A 232 10.98 11.45 -11.02
N SER A 233 12.07 11.90 -10.39
CA SER A 233 13.35 11.17 -10.38
C SER A 233 13.24 9.78 -9.76
N GLN A 234 12.47 9.65 -8.68
CA GLN A 234 12.27 8.36 -7.99
C GLN A 234 11.42 7.40 -8.84
N ALA A 235 10.32 7.89 -9.43
CA ALA A 235 9.47 7.09 -10.31
C ALA A 235 10.26 6.54 -11.50
N MET A 236 11.01 7.41 -12.19
CA MET A 236 11.83 7.02 -13.33
C MET A 236 12.95 6.04 -12.97
N ARG A 237 13.56 6.19 -11.79
CA ARG A 237 14.57 5.25 -11.28
C ARG A 237 13.98 3.87 -11.02
N ILE A 238 12.79 3.80 -10.42
CA ILE A 238 12.08 2.53 -10.18
C ILE A 238 11.81 1.84 -11.50
N MET A 239 11.25 2.56 -12.48
CA MET A 239 10.99 2.00 -13.82
C MET A 239 12.27 1.55 -14.53
N GLY A 240 13.41 2.23 -14.30
CA GLY A 240 14.72 1.80 -14.78
C GLY A 240 15.14 0.44 -14.21
N PHE A 241 14.87 0.15 -12.94
CA PHE A 241 15.07 -1.18 -12.36
C PHE A 241 14.12 -2.21 -12.95
N MET A 242 12.82 -1.89 -13.06
CA MET A 242 11.82 -2.78 -13.66
C MET A 242 12.19 -3.18 -15.09
N LYS A 243 12.77 -2.25 -15.87
CA LYS A 243 13.34 -2.54 -17.20
C LYS A 243 14.47 -3.59 -17.12
N ASN A 244 15.38 -3.45 -16.14
CA ASN A 244 16.49 -4.37 -15.96
C ASN A 244 16.04 -5.76 -15.48
N ASP A 245 14.95 -5.80 -14.73
CA ASP A 245 14.35 -7.03 -14.19
C ASP A 245 13.35 -7.68 -15.15
N TYR A 246 13.29 -7.24 -16.43
CA TYR A 246 12.36 -7.76 -17.46
C TYR A 246 10.87 -7.64 -17.07
N GLU A 247 10.52 -6.66 -16.26
CA GLU A 247 9.13 -6.39 -15.95
C GLU A 247 8.45 -5.53 -17.02
N ILE A 248 9.21 -4.60 -17.65
CA ILE A 248 8.73 -3.73 -18.73
C ILE A 248 9.66 -3.78 -19.94
N ASP A 249 9.09 -3.47 -21.13
CA ASP A 249 9.81 -3.48 -22.39
C ASP A 249 10.90 -2.40 -22.44
N LYS A 250 12.12 -2.82 -22.68
CA LYS A 250 13.31 -1.99 -22.71
C LYS A 250 13.24 -0.91 -23.79
N ASP A 251 12.89 -1.31 -25.01
CA ASP A 251 12.93 -0.41 -26.18
C ASP A 251 11.82 0.65 -26.08
N LEU A 252 10.64 0.25 -25.65
CA LEU A 252 9.53 1.17 -25.37
C LEU A 252 9.84 2.13 -24.22
N PHE A 253 10.47 1.62 -23.15
CA PHE A 253 10.88 2.47 -22.05
C PHE A 253 11.97 3.47 -22.47
N GLU A 254 12.94 3.05 -23.29
CA GLU A 254 13.94 3.96 -23.86
C GLU A 254 13.29 5.08 -24.70
N ILE A 255 12.29 4.75 -25.51
CA ILE A 255 11.52 5.74 -26.27
C ILE A 255 10.78 6.68 -25.33
N PHE A 256 10.10 6.15 -24.28
CA PHE A 256 9.38 6.92 -23.28
C PHE A 256 10.28 7.98 -22.61
N VAL A 257 11.54 7.62 -22.32
CA VAL A 257 12.54 8.51 -21.73
C VAL A 257 13.09 9.49 -22.77
N LYS A 258 13.66 9.00 -23.90
CA LYS A 258 14.38 9.80 -24.89
C LYS A 258 13.47 10.82 -25.59
N GLU A 259 12.22 10.46 -25.86
CA GLU A 259 11.23 11.37 -26.46
C GLU A 259 10.57 12.32 -25.44
N GLY A 260 10.95 12.20 -24.17
CA GLY A 260 10.46 13.03 -23.08
C GLY A 260 8.96 12.90 -22.85
N VAL A 261 8.38 11.72 -23.11
CA VAL A 261 6.94 11.47 -22.90
C VAL A 261 6.58 11.67 -21.45
N TYR A 262 7.38 11.14 -20.53
CA TYR A 262 7.22 11.31 -19.09
C TYR A 262 7.22 12.80 -18.66
N LYS A 263 8.05 13.66 -19.28
CA LYS A 263 8.09 15.11 -19.00
C LYS A 263 6.81 15.81 -19.45
N LYS A 264 6.29 15.41 -20.63
CA LYS A 264 5.04 15.98 -21.18
C LYS A 264 3.87 15.67 -20.25
N TYR A 265 3.78 14.42 -19.76
CA TYR A 265 2.78 14.02 -18.79
C TYR A 265 2.97 14.75 -17.47
N ALA A 266 4.18 14.77 -16.92
CA ALA A 266 4.50 15.41 -15.65
C ALA A 266 4.09 16.88 -15.62
N LYS A 267 4.42 17.63 -16.68
CA LYS A 267 4.05 19.05 -16.80
C LYS A 267 2.54 19.30 -16.73
N LYS A 268 1.74 18.33 -17.14
CA LYS A 268 0.27 18.48 -17.27
C LYS A 268 -0.50 17.94 -16.06
N TYR A 269 -0.02 16.86 -15.46
CA TYR A 269 -0.82 16.08 -14.51
C TYR A 269 -0.17 15.87 -13.14
N ILE A 270 1.15 16.05 -13.00
CA ILE A 270 1.86 15.84 -11.75
C ILE A 270 1.99 17.16 -10.98
N GLU A 271 1.93 17.11 -9.66
CA GLU A 271 2.11 18.29 -8.81
C GLU A 271 3.52 18.87 -8.92
N LYS A 272 3.62 20.20 -8.85
CA LYS A 272 4.90 20.91 -9.04
C LYS A 272 5.98 20.50 -8.03
N ASN A 273 5.60 20.16 -6.82
CA ASN A 273 6.50 19.69 -5.75
C ASN A 273 7.11 18.32 -6.02
N GLN A 274 6.48 17.51 -6.89
CA GLN A 274 6.98 16.19 -7.29
C GLN A 274 7.93 16.26 -8.50
N ILE A 275 7.92 17.40 -9.25
CA ILE A 275 8.73 17.55 -10.46
C ILE A 275 10.13 18.01 -10.06
N ASP A 276 11.08 17.09 -10.19
CA ASP A 276 12.52 17.33 -9.99
C ASP A 276 13.35 16.91 -11.20
N SER A 277 14.68 17.04 -11.14
CA SER A 277 15.55 16.66 -12.25
C SER A 277 15.79 15.17 -12.30
N VAL A 278 15.59 14.58 -13.48
CA VAL A 278 15.83 13.16 -13.76
C VAL A 278 17.17 13.00 -14.47
N ASP A 279 18.04 12.14 -13.92
CA ASP A 279 19.24 11.68 -14.61
C ASP A 279 18.89 10.55 -15.59
N GLU A 280 18.56 10.94 -16.82
CA GLU A 280 18.18 9.98 -17.87
C GLU A 280 19.29 8.98 -18.19
N THR A 281 20.57 9.37 -18.04
CA THR A 281 21.71 8.47 -18.29
C THR A 281 21.75 7.35 -17.27
N GLN A 282 21.43 7.65 -16.01
CA GLN A 282 21.35 6.63 -14.95
C GLN A 282 20.13 5.73 -15.10
N VAL A 283 18.99 6.31 -15.49
CA VAL A 283 17.72 5.58 -15.70
C VAL A 283 17.81 4.59 -16.85
N LEU A 284 18.58 4.92 -17.90
CA LEU A 284 18.74 4.07 -19.08
C LEU A 284 19.86 3.03 -18.96
N LYS A 285 20.73 3.11 -17.96
CA LYS A 285 21.72 2.06 -17.65
C LYS A 285 21.07 0.80 -17.12
#